data_9cc492ac06f3c55472fc1488e2914771
#
_entry.id   9cc492ac06f3c55472fc1488e2914771
#
_cell.length_a   1.000
_cell.length_b   1.000
_cell.length_c   1.000
_cell.angle_alpha   90.00
_cell.angle_beta   90.00
_cell.angle_gamma   90.00
#
_symmetry.space_group_name_H-M   'P 1'
#
loop_
_entity.id
_entity.type
_entity.pdbx_description
1 polymer ?
#
loop_
_entity_poly.entity_id
_entity_poly.type
_entity_poly.pdbx_seq_one_letter_code
_entity_poly.pdbx_strand_id
1 'polypeptide(L)'
;MSKLYVFGIGGTGSRVLKSLTMLLAAGVKINVDEIVPIVIDPDHAAADLTRTVKLMQDYNKIHESIDHNNYNKNAFFGTKINLDIIPGVRMPLANTENIDFETYIGLPMMTDENGNYTPNYALSKMLFSEKNLKSTMEVGFKGNPNIGSVVLNQFVMSDEFTNFAASVGNNDRIFIISSIFGGTGASGFPLLLKNLRAIGNTKSGCENVKNAPIGAVTVLPYFDVAPDNNPDEEKRSEIDSATFISKTKAALSYYERNMNEENVLYYIGDNISKQYKNSEGGSTQKNDAHFIELAAALAIVDFTNMPDLKCKNGKPDNVTYKEFAIKQEAKEIAFSDLDGSTLAIIKKPLTTFTMFCKYMKEQLAESIHQPWAKDHKFDDNFFNSTFYKAYLTDMREAYLQWLAEMAGNVRAFRPFVLEEKKKDVFSLIVGEPPAKVLSLKSNYALFDDYLNSKQGKLKTDGKKEQLFVELFYNAIEALAQAKLRIQ
;
A
#
# COMPACT_ATOMS: atom_id res chain seq x y z
N MET A 1 -19.23 0.02 13.59
CA MET A 1 -17.85 0.04 13.09
C MET A 1 -17.90 0.27 11.60
N SER A 2 -17.04 1.14 11.06
CA SER A 2 -16.92 1.41 9.64
C SER A 2 -15.66 0.75 9.10
N LYS A 3 -15.76 0.11 7.94
CA LYS A 3 -14.62 -0.56 7.28
C LYS A 3 -14.28 0.17 5.99
N LEU A 4 -13.00 0.14 5.64
CA LEU A 4 -12.53 0.48 4.31
C LEU A 4 -11.95 -0.79 3.66
N TYR A 5 -12.59 -1.27 2.62
CA TYR A 5 -12.05 -2.32 1.77
C TYR A 5 -11.11 -1.70 0.74
N VAL A 6 -9.85 -2.14 0.73
CA VAL A 6 -8.82 -1.58 -0.14
C VAL A 6 -8.33 -2.65 -1.11
N PHE A 7 -8.76 -2.52 -2.37
CA PHE A 7 -8.31 -3.41 -3.43
C PHE A 7 -6.99 -2.91 -4.03
N GLY A 8 -5.95 -3.71 -3.91
CA GLY A 8 -4.67 -3.50 -4.58
C GLY A 8 -4.55 -4.38 -5.83
N ILE A 9 -4.54 -3.77 -7.01
CA ILE A 9 -4.48 -4.51 -8.27
C ILE A 9 -3.06 -4.49 -8.83
N GLY A 10 -2.47 -5.68 -8.98
CA GLY A 10 -1.12 -5.87 -9.49
C GLY A 10 -0.02 -5.40 -8.53
N GLY A 11 1.23 -5.41 -8.97
CA GLY A 11 2.38 -5.04 -8.15
C GLY A 11 2.34 -3.60 -7.62
N THR A 12 1.82 -2.63 -8.38
CA THR A 12 1.62 -1.25 -7.90
C THR A 12 0.63 -1.20 -6.74
N GLY A 13 -0.48 -1.95 -6.83
CA GLY A 13 -1.44 -2.07 -5.73
C GLY A 13 -0.81 -2.58 -4.44
N SER A 14 0.04 -3.61 -4.55
CA SER A 14 0.76 -4.16 -3.40
C SER A 14 1.73 -3.15 -2.76
N ARG A 15 2.48 -2.37 -3.56
CA ARG A 15 3.42 -1.36 -3.05
C ARG A 15 2.70 -0.17 -2.39
N VAL A 16 1.53 0.24 -2.89
CA VAL A 16 0.70 1.27 -2.25
C VAL A 16 0.15 0.75 -0.91
N LEU A 17 -0.28 -0.51 -0.82
CA LEU A 17 -0.68 -1.14 0.44
C LEU A 17 0.49 -1.21 1.45
N LYS A 18 1.74 -1.45 0.98
CA LYS A 18 2.95 -1.33 1.82
C LYS A 18 3.05 0.08 2.39
N SER A 19 2.94 1.12 1.56
CA SER A 19 3.03 2.52 1.99
C SER A 19 1.90 2.89 2.96
N LEU A 20 0.67 2.44 2.72
CA LEU A 20 -0.45 2.61 3.64
C LEU A 20 -0.15 1.98 5.00
N THR A 21 0.35 0.74 5.03
CA THR A 21 0.72 0.04 6.27
C THR A 21 1.78 0.82 7.06
N MET A 22 2.78 1.42 6.38
CA MET A 22 3.78 2.27 7.03
C MET A 22 3.18 3.55 7.63
N LEU A 23 2.23 4.18 6.93
CA LEU A 23 1.49 5.34 7.46
C LEU A 23 0.69 4.99 8.71
N LEU A 24 0.00 3.84 8.70
CA LEU A 24 -0.78 3.36 9.85
C LEU A 24 0.12 2.97 11.02
N ALA A 25 1.29 2.36 10.78
CA ALA A 25 2.26 2.06 11.80
C ALA A 25 2.76 3.33 12.51
N ALA A 26 2.94 4.40 11.75
CA ALA A 26 3.32 5.71 12.27
C ALA A 26 2.17 6.46 12.99
N GLY A 27 0.94 5.94 12.97
CA GLY A 27 -0.21 6.57 13.61
C GLY A 27 -0.87 7.66 12.78
N VAL A 28 -0.75 7.62 11.44
CA VAL A 28 -1.50 8.52 10.56
C VAL A 28 -3.00 8.31 10.78
N LYS A 29 -3.70 9.41 11.03
CA LYS A 29 -5.14 9.40 11.30
C LYS A 29 -5.92 9.03 10.04
N ILE A 30 -6.80 8.05 10.17
CA ILE A 30 -7.74 7.63 9.15
C ILE A 30 -9.16 7.57 9.74
N ASN A 31 -10.16 7.94 8.96
CA ASN A 31 -11.53 8.09 9.46
C ASN A 31 -12.37 6.82 9.22
N VAL A 32 -11.81 5.67 9.56
CA VAL A 32 -12.49 4.36 9.60
C VAL A 32 -11.99 3.55 10.79
N ASP A 33 -12.74 2.55 11.21
CA ASP A 33 -12.34 1.68 12.33
C ASP A 33 -11.39 0.57 11.89
N GLU A 34 -11.58 0.02 10.70
CA GLU A 34 -10.80 -1.09 10.16
C GLU A 34 -10.47 -0.89 8.69
N ILE A 35 -9.30 -1.37 8.27
CA ILE A 35 -8.89 -1.52 6.87
C ILE A 35 -8.90 -3.01 6.52
N VAL A 36 -9.54 -3.35 5.42
CA VAL A 36 -9.57 -4.70 4.86
C VAL A 36 -8.84 -4.71 3.53
N PRO A 37 -7.56 -5.11 3.49
CA PRO A 37 -6.82 -5.19 2.24
C PRO A 37 -7.22 -6.42 1.44
N ILE A 38 -7.33 -6.26 0.12
CA ILE A 38 -7.64 -7.33 -0.84
C ILE A 38 -6.75 -7.14 -2.06
N VAL A 39 -5.97 -8.15 -2.42
CA VAL A 39 -5.07 -8.09 -3.57
C VAL A 39 -5.61 -8.92 -4.73
N ILE A 40 -5.55 -8.35 -5.93
CA ILE A 40 -5.85 -9.03 -7.19
C ILE A 40 -4.56 -9.04 -8.03
N ASP A 41 -3.87 -10.16 -8.04
CA ASP A 41 -2.63 -10.33 -8.80
C ASP A 41 -2.45 -11.81 -9.19
N PRO A 42 -2.29 -12.14 -10.48
CA PRO A 42 -1.99 -13.51 -10.91
C PRO A 42 -0.59 -13.97 -10.48
N ASP A 43 0.36 -13.06 -10.25
CA ASP A 43 1.70 -13.40 -9.79
C ASP A 43 1.72 -13.73 -8.28
N HIS A 44 1.53 -15.01 -7.98
CA HIS A 44 1.56 -15.51 -6.60
C HIS A 44 2.95 -15.44 -5.97
N ALA A 45 4.01 -15.45 -6.75
CA ALA A 45 5.40 -15.44 -6.32
C ALA A 45 6.02 -14.04 -6.25
N ALA A 46 5.27 -13.00 -6.63
CA ALA A 46 5.78 -11.62 -6.64
C ALA A 46 6.39 -11.22 -5.29
N ALA A 47 7.66 -10.83 -5.30
CA ALA A 47 8.38 -10.49 -4.08
C ALA A 47 7.77 -9.27 -3.36
N ASP A 48 7.29 -8.28 -4.11
CA ASP A 48 6.64 -7.10 -3.55
C ASP A 48 5.34 -7.46 -2.81
N LEU A 49 4.56 -8.36 -3.38
CA LEU A 49 3.32 -8.84 -2.76
C LEU A 49 3.61 -9.64 -1.49
N THR A 50 4.54 -10.61 -1.56
CA THR A 50 4.89 -11.45 -0.43
C THR A 50 5.41 -10.61 0.75
N ARG A 51 6.27 -9.63 0.49
CA ARG A 51 6.76 -8.69 1.52
C ARG A 51 5.65 -7.83 2.10
N THR A 52 4.72 -7.36 1.28
CA THR A 52 3.59 -6.53 1.74
C THR A 52 2.64 -7.33 2.62
N VAL A 53 2.32 -8.57 2.26
CA VAL A 53 1.47 -9.46 3.09
C VAL A 53 2.15 -9.75 4.43
N LYS A 54 3.45 -10.10 4.43
CA LYS A 54 4.22 -10.30 5.67
C LYS A 54 4.17 -9.06 6.57
N LEU A 55 4.38 -7.88 5.98
CA LEU A 55 4.37 -6.60 6.70
C LEU A 55 3.00 -6.34 7.38
N MET A 56 1.89 -6.58 6.65
CA MET A 56 0.56 -6.44 7.22
C MET A 56 0.27 -7.47 8.33
N GLN A 57 0.80 -8.68 8.21
CA GLN A 57 0.71 -9.69 9.25
C GLN A 57 1.48 -9.28 10.52
N ASP A 58 2.72 -8.78 10.36
CA ASP A 58 3.51 -8.28 11.49
C ASP A 58 2.83 -7.08 12.17
N TYR A 59 2.32 -6.14 11.36
CA TYR A 59 1.51 -5.02 11.85
C TYR A 59 0.32 -5.53 12.69
N ASN A 60 -0.44 -6.49 12.15
CA ASN A 60 -1.61 -7.02 12.84
C ASN A 60 -1.25 -7.71 14.16
N LYS A 61 -0.13 -8.44 14.19
CA LYS A 61 0.37 -9.06 15.45
C LYS A 61 0.78 -8.02 16.49
N ILE A 62 1.37 -6.90 16.08
CA ILE A 62 1.66 -5.78 16.99
C ILE A 62 0.33 -5.18 17.49
N HIS A 63 -0.58 -4.88 16.58
CA HIS A 63 -1.88 -4.32 16.91
C HIS A 63 -2.68 -5.20 17.88
N GLU A 64 -2.76 -6.53 17.67
CA GLU A 64 -3.43 -7.49 18.54
C GLU A 64 -2.79 -7.59 19.94
N SER A 65 -1.51 -7.27 20.07
CA SER A 65 -0.80 -7.26 21.35
C SER A 65 -1.13 -6.04 22.21
N ILE A 66 -1.77 -5.02 21.63
CA ILE A 66 -2.17 -3.77 22.29
C ILE A 66 -3.64 -3.86 22.73
N ASP A 67 -3.98 -3.35 23.91
CA ASP A 67 -5.37 -3.28 24.37
C ASP A 67 -6.13 -2.13 23.71
N HIS A 68 -7.01 -2.47 22.77
CA HIS A 68 -7.75 -1.50 21.96
C HIS A 68 -8.79 -0.68 22.72
N ASN A 69 -9.26 -1.14 23.88
CA ASN A 69 -10.27 -0.43 24.66
C ASN A 69 -9.75 0.86 25.27
N ASN A 70 -8.44 0.90 25.54
CA ASN A 70 -7.76 2.01 26.21
C ASN A 70 -6.68 2.67 25.35
N TYR A 71 -6.44 2.20 24.12
CA TYR A 71 -5.36 2.68 23.26
C TYR A 71 -5.84 3.80 22.35
N ASN A 72 -4.98 4.81 22.16
CA ASN A 72 -5.26 5.92 21.27
C ASN A 72 -5.14 5.49 19.80
N LYS A 73 -6.23 5.53 19.04
CA LYS A 73 -6.27 5.19 17.60
C LYS A 73 -5.29 6.02 16.73
N ASN A 74 -4.84 7.17 17.21
CA ASN A 74 -3.88 8.02 16.48
C ASN A 74 -2.44 7.81 16.96
N ALA A 75 -2.20 6.84 17.83
CA ALA A 75 -0.87 6.42 18.24
C ALA A 75 -0.30 5.36 17.28
N PHE A 76 0.94 4.93 17.52
CA PHE A 76 1.58 3.88 16.71
C PHE A 76 0.74 2.62 16.69
N PHE A 77 0.49 2.07 15.51
CA PHE A 77 -0.29 0.85 15.30
C PHE A 77 -1.75 0.92 15.77
N GLY A 78 -2.35 2.12 15.80
CA GLY A 78 -3.67 2.34 16.40
C GLY A 78 -4.85 1.87 15.54
N THR A 79 -4.73 1.78 14.21
CA THR A 79 -5.80 1.36 13.30
C THR A 79 -5.72 -0.14 13.03
N LYS A 80 -6.84 -0.86 13.10
CA LYS A 80 -6.88 -2.29 12.79
C LYS A 80 -6.75 -2.55 11.29
N ILE A 81 -5.86 -3.46 10.91
CA ILE A 81 -5.83 -4.10 9.58
C ILE A 81 -6.47 -5.48 9.74
N ASN A 82 -7.62 -5.70 9.13
CA ASN A 82 -8.34 -6.95 9.21
C ASN A 82 -7.94 -7.87 8.04
N LEU A 83 -7.28 -8.98 8.34
CA LEU A 83 -6.78 -9.95 7.36
C LEU A 83 -7.67 -11.21 7.26
N ASP A 84 -8.79 -11.26 8.00
CA ASP A 84 -9.58 -12.48 8.14
C ASP A 84 -10.69 -12.62 7.08
N ILE A 85 -11.10 -11.52 6.44
CA ILE A 85 -12.22 -11.52 5.49
C ILE A 85 -11.88 -12.28 4.21
N ILE A 86 -10.64 -12.10 3.70
CA ILE A 86 -10.14 -12.81 2.53
C ILE A 86 -8.91 -13.62 2.94
N PRO A 87 -8.95 -14.95 2.89
CA PRO A 87 -7.82 -15.80 3.24
C PRO A 87 -6.57 -15.44 2.44
N GLY A 88 -5.47 -15.18 3.16
CA GLY A 88 -4.21 -14.78 2.52
C GLY A 88 -4.23 -13.42 1.83
N VAL A 89 -5.28 -12.60 2.05
CA VAL A 89 -5.42 -11.24 1.49
C VAL A 89 -5.59 -11.23 -0.05
N ARG A 90 -5.69 -12.38 -0.69
CA ARG A 90 -5.72 -12.49 -2.15
C ARG A 90 -7.07 -12.96 -2.67
N MET A 91 -7.52 -12.33 -3.74
CA MET A 91 -8.63 -12.85 -4.54
C MET A 91 -8.13 -14.04 -5.39
N PRO A 92 -8.77 -15.20 -5.35
CA PRO A 92 -8.30 -16.37 -6.07
C PRO A 92 -8.44 -16.18 -7.58
N LEU A 93 -7.42 -16.62 -8.30
CA LEU A 93 -7.41 -16.73 -9.77
C LEU A 93 -7.00 -18.16 -10.12
N ALA A 94 -7.95 -18.95 -10.64
CA ALA A 94 -7.72 -20.33 -10.98
C ALA A 94 -7.18 -20.48 -12.41
N ASN A 95 -6.48 -21.59 -12.67
CA ASN A 95 -6.00 -21.95 -14.00
C ASN A 95 -5.12 -20.91 -14.69
N THR A 96 -4.31 -20.17 -13.92
CA THR A 96 -3.33 -19.20 -14.45
C THR A 96 -1.90 -19.74 -14.44
N GLU A 97 -1.64 -20.85 -13.75
CA GLU A 97 -0.31 -21.45 -13.61
C GLU A 97 -0.06 -22.50 -14.72
N ASN A 98 1.14 -22.46 -15.29
CA ASN A 98 1.65 -23.45 -16.26
C ASN A 98 0.78 -23.64 -17.52
N ILE A 99 -0.06 -22.70 -17.88
CA ILE A 99 -0.82 -22.71 -19.14
C ILE A 99 -0.67 -21.37 -19.87
N ASP A 100 -0.77 -21.41 -21.19
CA ASP A 100 -0.84 -20.22 -22.02
C ASP A 100 -2.29 -19.73 -22.19
N PHE A 101 -2.44 -18.51 -22.70
CA PHE A 101 -3.73 -17.89 -22.83
C PHE A 101 -4.64 -18.61 -23.84
N GLU A 102 -4.08 -19.21 -24.93
CA GLU A 102 -4.89 -19.98 -25.89
C GLU A 102 -5.51 -21.22 -25.24
N THR A 103 -4.75 -21.89 -24.38
CA THR A 103 -5.26 -23.05 -23.61
C THR A 103 -6.32 -22.61 -22.60
N TYR A 104 -6.07 -21.48 -21.91
CA TYR A 104 -7.02 -20.92 -20.93
C TYR A 104 -8.39 -20.60 -21.54
N ILE A 105 -8.43 -19.99 -22.72
CA ILE A 105 -9.70 -19.70 -23.41
C ILE A 105 -10.27 -20.91 -24.15
N GLY A 106 -9.61 -22.06 -24.13
CA GLY A 106 -10.02 -23.26 -24.81
C GLY A 106 -9.98 -23.17 -26.35
N LEU A 107 -9.09 -22.33 -26.89
CA LEU A 107 -9.01 -22.08 -28.34
C LEU A 107 -8.87 -23.34 -29.17
N PRO A 108 -8.03 -24.34 -28.81
CA PRO A 108 -7.90 -25.59 -29.59
C PRO A 108 -9.18 -26.43 -29.64
N MET A 109 -10.11 -26.22 -28.69
CA MET A 109 -11.36 -26.94 -28.57
C MET A 109 -12.54 -26.21 -29.21
N MET A 110 -12.32 -25.05 -29.81
CA MET A 110 -13.36 -24.26 -30.47
C MET A 110 -13.68 -24.84 -31.89
N THR A 111 -14.08 -26.08 -31.92
CA THR A 111 -14.49 -26.81 -33.14
C THR A 111 -15.96 -27.24 -33.08
N ASP A 112 -16.59 -27.41 -34.25
CA ASP A 112 -17.91 -28.02 -34.35
C ASP A 112 -17.84 -29.57 -34.28
N GLU A 113 -18.98 -30.23 -34.35
CA GLU A 113 -19.10 -31.68 -34.30
C GLU A 113 -18.35 -32.40 -35.45
N ASN A 114 -18.04 -31.68 -36.53
CA ASN A 114 -17.32 -32.18 -37.70
C ASN A 114 -15.81 -31.84 -37.63
N GLY A 115 -15.33 -31.19 -36.54
CA GLY A 115 -13.93 -30.80 -36.37
C GLY A 115 -13.56 -29.50 -37.10
N ASN A 116 -14.52 -28.73 -37.63
CA ASN A 116 -14.23 -27.43 -38.25
C ASN A 116 -14.18 -26.34 -37.19
N TYR A 117 -13.30 -25.35 -37.38
CA TYR A 117 -13.21 -24.22 -36.47
C TYR A 117 -14.49 -23.37 -36.47
N THR A 118 -14.95 -23.05 -35.27
CA THR A 118 -16.14 -22.22 -35.04
C THR A 118 -15.87 -20.74 -35.32
N PRO A 119 -16.91 -19.88 -35.46
CA PRO A 119 -16.76 -18.45 -35.56
C PRO A 119 -16.02 -17.84 -34.33
N ASN A 120 -16.16 -18.46 -33.15
CA ASN A 120 -15.45 -18.02 -31.94
C ASN A 120 -13.93 -18.20 -32.06
N TYR A 121 -13.48 -19.32 -32.70
CA TYR A 121 -12.05 -19.49 -32.99
C TYR A 121 -11.54 -18.36 -33.90
N ALA A 122 -12.24 -18.08 -34.99
CA ALA A 122 -11.84 -17.00 -35.90
C ALA A 122 -11.83 -15.63 -35.22
N LEU A 123 -12.83 -15.32 -34.38
CA LEU A 123 -12.89 -14.10 -33.62
C LEU A 123 -11.73 -13.99 -32.65
N SER A 124 -11.39 -15.05 -31.91
CA SER A 124 -10.26 -15.05 -30.97
C SER A 124 -8.92 -14.80 -31.68
N LYS A 125 -8.72 -15.40 -32.87
CA LYS A 125 -7.52 -15.16 -33.70
C LYS A 125 -7.46 -13.74 -34.28
N MET A 126 -8.58 -13.06 -34.42
CA MET A 126 -8.64 -11.66 -34.84
C MET A 126 -8.34 -10.67 -33.66
N LEU A 127 -8.79 -11.01 -32.44
CA LEU A 127 -8.67 -10.17 -31.27
C LEU A 127 -7.29 -10.26 -30.62
N PHE A 128 -6.64 -11.41 -30.70
CA PHE A 128 -5.38 -11.69 -30.01
C PHE A 128 -4.29 -12.07 -31.01
N SER A 129 -3.13 -11.44 -30.92
CA SER A 129 -1.97 -11.84 -31.71
C SER A 129 -1.47 -13.23 -31.31
N GLU A 130 -0.72 -13.89 -32.21
CA GLU A 130 -0.09 -15.20 -31.91
C GLU A 130 0.75 -15.13 -30.62
N LYS A 131 1.51 -14.05 -30.45
CA LYS A 131 2.30 -13.80 -29.24
C LYS A 131 1.42 -13.73 -27.98
N ASN A 132 0.27 -13.04 -28.05
CA ASN A 132 -0.65 -12.96 -26.92
C ASN A 132 -1.27 -14.31 -26.59
N LEU A 133 -1.63 -15.10 -27.60
CA LEU A 133 -2.21 -16.44 -27.43
C LEU A 133 -1.23 -17.40 -26.74
N LYS A 134 0.06 -17.29 -27.03
CA LYS A 134 1.13 -18.10 -26.43
C LYS A 134 1.68 -17.54 -25.10
N SER A 135 1.18 -16.40 -24.65
CA SER A 135 1.64 -15.78 -23.40
C SER A 135 1.20 -16.60 -22.19
N THR A 136 2.13 -16.90 -21.29
CA THR A 136 1.83 -17.47 -19.97
C THR A 136 1.31 -16.39 -19.03
N MET A 137 0.45 -16.76 -18.08
CA MET A 137 -0.29 -15.80 -17.25
C MET A 137 0.13 -15.79 -15.78
N GLU A 138 1.03 -16.68 -15.37
CA GLU A 138 1.45 -16.87 -13.99
C GLU A 138 2.21 -15.69 -13.37
N VAL A 139 2.90 -14.89 -14.19
CA VAL A 139 3.66 -13.70 -13.78
C VAL A 139 2.97 -12.38 -14.18
N GLY A 140 1.66 -12.40 -14.33
CA GLY A 140 0.88 -11.24 -14.79
C GLY A 140 0.62 -11.27 -16.28
N PHE A 141 0.04 -10.18 -16.82
CA PHE A 141 -0.38 -10.13 -18.22
C PHE A 141 0.61 -9.40 -19.13
N LYS A 142 1.85 -9.28 -18.71
CA LYS A 142 2.99 -8.74 -19.49
C LYS A 142 2.64 -7.45 -20.25
N GLY A 143 1.86 -6.57 -19.62
CA GLY A 143 1.41 -5.32 -20.23
C GLY A 143 0.25 -5.47 -21.25
N ASN A 144 -0.46 -6.60 -21.29
CA ASN A 144 -1.59 -6.85 -22.18
C ASN A 144 -2.94 -6.80 -21.44
N PRO A 145 -3.63 -5.63 -21.38
CA PRO A 145 -4.90 -5.50 -20.67
C PRO A 145 -6.04 -6.37 -21.24
N ASN A 146 -5.98 -6.69 -22.54
CA ASN A 146 -6.98 -7.53 -23.18
C ASN A 146 -7.00 -8.96 -22.58
N ILE A 147 -5.82 -9.55 -22.38
CA ILE A 147 -5.68 -10.84 -21.69
C ILE A 147 -6.19 -10.71 -20.26
N GLY A 148 -5.75 -9.66 -19.56
CA GLY A 148 -6.17 -9.40 -18.18
C GLY A 148 -7.67 -9.26 -18.02
N SER A 149 -8.36 -8.62 -18.95
CA SER A 149 -9.82 -8.46 -18.91
C SER A 149 -10.57 -9.80 -19.00
N VAL A 150 -10.04 -10.75 -19.74
CA VAL A 150 -10.63 -12.09 -19.83
C VAL A 150 -10.35 -12.90 -18.57
N VAL A 151 -9.09 -12.95 -18.15
CA VAL A 151 -8.65 -13.81 -17.04
C VAL A 151 -9.17 -13.32 -15.69
N LEU A 152 -9.10 -12.02 -15.42
CA LEU A 152 -9.53 -11.46 -14.14
C LEU A 152 -11.04 -11.57 -13.93
N ASN A 153 -11.84 -11.68 -14.98
CA ASN A 153 -13.30 -11.79 -14.84
C ASN A 153 -13.74 -13.02 -14.01
N GLN A 154 -12.89 -14.02 -13.87
CA GLN A 154 -13.20 -15.23 -13.09
C GLN A 154 -13.40 -14.97 -11.59
N PHE A 155 -12.73 -13.96 -10.98
CA PHE A 155 -12.85 -13.73 -9.54
C PHE A 155 -14.28 -13.41 -9.10
N VAL A 156 -15.10 -12.86 -10.00
CA VAL A 156 -16.51 -12.53 -9.74
C VAL A 156 -17.35 -13.76 -9.35
N MET A 157 -16.92 -14.92 -9.83
CA MET A 157 -17.61 -16.19 -9.58
C MET A 157 -17.06 -16.89 -8.32
N SER A 158 -16.02 -16.36 -7.69
CA SER A 158 -15.42 -16.96 -6.50
C SER A 158 -16.29 -16.78 -5.24
N ASP A 159 -16.16 -17.71 -4.32
CA ASP A 159 -16.79 -17.61 -3.00
C ASP A 159 -16.19 -16.45 -2.20
N GLU A 160 -14.90 -16.18 -2.36
CA GLU A 160 -14.20 -15.08 -1.70
C GLU A 160 -14.77 -13.71 -2.10
N PHE A 161 -15.06 -13.51 -3.39
CA PHE A 161 -15.70 -12.28 -3.85
C PHE A 161 -17.12 -12.15 -3.30
N THR A 162 -17.86 -13.24 -3.23
CA THR A 162 -19.19 -13.28 -2.63
C THR A 162 -19.14 -13.00 -1.12
N ASN A 163 -18.20 -13.62 -0.40
CA ASN A 163 -18.00 -13.42 1.04
C ASN A 163 -17.59 -11.98 1.36
N PHE A 164 -16.67 -11.43 0.57
CA PHE A 164 -16.33 -10.01 0.65
C PHE A 164 -17.60 -9.15 0.48
N ALA A 165 -18.34 -9.35 -0.60
CA ALA A 165 -19.51 -8.52 -0.92
C ALA A 165 -20.60 -8.60 0.17
N ALA A 166 -20.82 -9.79 0.73
CA ALA A 166 -21.75 -9.99 1.85
C ALA A 166 -21.28 -9.35 3.17
N SER A 167 -19.97 -9.13 3.32
CA SER A 167 -19.40 -8.52 4.52
C SER A 167 -19.46 -6.99 4.56
N VAL A 168 -19.85 -6.35 3.44
CA VAL A 168 -19.94 -4.89 3.31
C VAL A 168 -21.21 -4.35 3.99
N GLY A 169 -21.02 -3.48 4.97
CA GLY A 169 -22.11 -2.81 5.70
C GLY A 169 -22.46 -1.43 5.11
N ASN A 170 -23.53 -0.83 5.64
CA ASN A 170 -24.06 0.47 5.15
C ASN A 170 -23.09 1.65 5.31
N ASN A 171 -22.16 1.59 6.27
CA ASN A 171 -21.21 2.66 6.56
C ASN A 171 -19.83 2.39 5.99
N ASP A 172 -19.68 1.29 5.25
CA ASP A 172 -18.40 0.88 4.71
C ASP A 172 -18.10 1.59 3.39
N ARG A 173 -16.82 1.71 3.09
CA ARG A 173 -16.32 2.32 1.85
C ARG A 173 -15.40 1.35 1.13
N ILE A 174 -15.22 1.55 -0.15
CA ILE A 174 -14.31 0.75 -0.99
C ILE A 174 -13.30 1.68 -1.64
N PHE A 175 -12.05 1.29 -1.71
CA PHE A 175 -11.01 2.00 -2.43
C PHE A 175 -10.25 1.05 -3.36
N ILE A 176 -10.01 1.48 -4.60
CA ILE A 176 -9.35 0.67 -5.63
C ILE A 176 -8.04 1.32 -6.02
N ILE A 177 -6.94 0.56 -5.97
CA ILE A 177 -5.60 0.99 -6.36
C ILE A 177 -5.21 0.25 -7.63
N SER A 178 -4.86 0.98 -8.69
CA SER A 178 -4.40 0.38 -9.92
C SER A 178 -3.37 1.24 -10.65
N SER A 179 -2.51 0.62 -11.47
CA SER A 179 -1.71 1.32 -12.47
C SER A 179 -2.42 1.26 -13.83
N ILE A 180 -2.41 2.37 -14.57
CA ILE A 180 -3.07 2.43 -15.88
C ILE A 180 -2.22 1.88 -17.03
N PHE A 181 -0.93 1.74 -16.83
CA PHE A 181 0.05 1.35 -17.87
C PHE A 181 0.43 -0.14 -17.83
N GLY A 182 0.09 -0.85 -16.74
CA GLY A 182 0.33 -2.29 -16.58
C GLY A 182 -0.82 -3.14 -17.12
N GLY A 183 -0.55 -4.42 -17.40
CA GLY A 183 -1.58 -5.34 -17.89
C GLY A 183 -2.67 -5.63 -16.85
N THR A 184 -2.28 -5.94 -15.61
CA THR A 184 -3.19 -6.32 -14.53
C THR A 184 -3.99 -5.12 -14.02
N GLY A 185 -3.32 -3.99 -13.75
CA GLY A 185 -3.99 -2.79 -13.23
C GLY A 185 -4.98 -2.18 -14.21
N ALA A 186 -4.56 -1.98 -15.47
CA ALA A 186 -5.38 -1.34 -16.49
C ALA A 186 -6.65 -2.14 -16.86
N SER A 187 -6.60 -3.46 -16.79
CA SER A 187 -7.76 -4.33 -17.01
C SER A 187 -8.61 -4.52 -15.75
N GLY A 188 -7.95 -4.65 -14.58
CA GLY A 188 -8.63 -5.03 -13.35
C GLY A 188 -9.49 -3.92 -12.76
N PHE A 189 -9.08 -2.65 -12.86
CA PHE A 189 -9.83 -1.55 -12.28
C PHE A 189 -11.24 -1.38 -12.91
N PRO A 190 -11.38 -1.22 -14.24
CA PRO A 190 -12.70 -1.10 -14.86
C PRO A 190 -13.58 -2.32 -14.61
N LEU A 191 -12.99 -3.50 -14.67
CA LEU A 191 -13.69 -4.75 -14.45
C LEU A 191 -14.21 -4.86 -13.01
N LEU A 192 -13.36 -4.58 -12.02
CA LEU A 192 -13.74 -4.64 -10.62
C LEU A 192 -14.85 -3.64 -10.32
N LEU A 193 -14.73 -2.38 -10.77
CA LEU A 193 -15.74 -1.35 -10.54
C LEU A 193 -17.12 -1.77 -11.04
N LYS A 194 -17.21 -2.23 -12.29
CA LYS A 194 -18.46 -2.71 -12.86
C LYS A 194 -19.04 -3.89 -12.08
N ASN A 195 -18.21 -4.83 -11.67
CA ASN A 195 -18.67 -6.01 -10.94
C ASN A 195 -19.12 -5.67 -9.50
N LEU A 196 -18.46 -4.72 -8.83
CA LEU A 196 -18.90 -4.21 -7.54
C LEU A 196 -20.31 -3.59 -7.63
N ARG A 197 -20.59 -2.83 -8.69
CA ARG A 197 -21.90 -2.24 -8.90
C ARG A 197 -22.97 -3.26 -9.32
N ALA A 198 -22.57 -4.32 -10.02
CA ALA A 198 -23.47 -5.34 -10.53
C ALA A 198 -23.86 -6.38 -9.48
N ILE A 199 -22.96 -6.77 -8.57
CA ILE A 199 -23.18 -7.92 -7.66
C ILE A 199 -24.39 -7.74 -6.76
N GLY A 200 -24.65 -6.53 -6.28
CA GLY A 200 -25.82 -6.21 -5.44
C GLY A 200 -27.17 -6.38 -6.14
N ASN A 201 -27.18 -6.54 -7.50
CA ASN A 201 -28.39 -6.86 -8.27
C ASN A 201 -28.56 -8.35 -8.52
N THR A 202 -27.50 -9.13 -8.37
CA THR A 202 -27.46 -10.53 -8.81
C THR A 202 -27.40 -11.52 -7.66
N LYS A 203 -26.88 -11.10 -6.50
CA LYS A 203 -26.70 -11.96 -5.32
C LYS A 203 -27.37 -11.33 -4.09
N SER A 204 -28.24 -12.08 -3.43
CA SER A 204 -28.88 -11.71 -2.17
C SER A 204 -27.83 -11.57 -1.06
N GLY A 205 -27.99 -10.57 -0.21
CA GLY A 205 -27.05 -10.26 0.88
C GLY A 205 -25.87 -9.38 0.48
N CYS A 206 -25.77 -8.98 -0.80
CA CYS A 206 -24.70 -8.15 -1.33
C CYS A 206 -25.17 -6.74 -1.73
N GLU A 207 -26.34 -6.32 -1.28
CA GLU A 207 -26.99 -5.07 -1.73
C GLU A 207 -26.21 -3.82 -1.32
N ASN A 208 -25.49 -3.87 -0.21
CA ASN A 208 -24.72 -2.74 0.32
C ASN A 208 -23.56 -2.34 -0.59
N VAL A 209 -22.91 -3.30 -1.26
CA VAL A 209 -21.77 -3.03 -2.16
C VAL A 209 -22.18 -2.11 -3.29
N LYS A 210 -23.40 -2.30 -3.83
CA LYS A 210 -23.92 -1.47 -4.91
C LYS A 210 -23.93 0.01 -4.58
N ASN A 211 -24.24 0.36 -3.32
CA ASN A 211 -24.38 1.74 -2.87
C ASN A 211 -23.20 2.23 -2.02
N ALA A 212 -22.20 1.37 -1.77
CA ALA A 212 -21.00 1.78 -1.06
C ALA A 212 -20.28 2.91 -1.80
N PRO A 213 -19.79 3.96 -1.10
CA PRO A 213 -18.90 4.93 -1.71
C PRO A 213 -17.62 4.26 -2.20
N ILE A 214 -17.26 4.50 -3.47
CA ILE A 214 -16.04 3.96 -4.08
C ILE A 214 -15.11 5.11 -4.44
N GLY A 215 -13.89 5.07 -3.90
CA GLY A 215 -12.75 5.86 -4.37
C GLY A 215 -11.81 4.99 -5.18
N ALA A 216 -11.06 5.59 -6.09
CA ALA A 216 -10.02 4.90 -6.82
C ALA A 216 -8.81 5.79 -7.06
N VAL A 217 -7.61 5.20 -7.06
CA VAL A 217 -6.40 5.85 -7.54
C VAL A 217 -5.88 5.13 -8.76
N THR A 218 -5.70 5.91 -9.83
CA THR A 218 -5.09 5.47 -11.07
C THR A 218 -3.67 6.03 -11.12
N VAL A 219 -2.69 5.14 -10.95
CA VAL A 219 -1.28 5.51 -10.99
C VAL A 219 -0.81 5.53 -12.44
N LEU A 220 -0.37 6.70 -12.88
CA LEU A 220 0.24 6.93 -14.19
C LEU A 220 1.69 6.40 -14.19
N PRO A 221 2.33 6.28 -15.36
CA PRO A 221 3.74 5.86 -15.42
C PRO A 221 4.63 6.71 -14.51
N TYR A 222 5.45 6.06 -13.69
CA TYR A 222 6.37 6.72 -12.75
C TYR A 222 7.73 6.00 -12.66
N PHE A 223 7.92 4.96 -13.46
CA PHE A 223 9.21 4.29 -13.65
C PHE A 223 9.32 3.76 -15.08
N ASP A 224 10.57 3.49 -15.49
CA ASP A 224 10.90 2.87 -16.77
C ASP A 224 11.49 1.47 -16.53
N VAL A 225 11.44 0.64 -17.57
CA VAL A 225 12.06 -0.67 -17.60
C VAL A 225 13.12 -0.67 -18.68
N ALA A 226 14.31 -1.17 -18.36
CA ALA A 226 15.38 -1.29 -19.35
C ALA A 226 14.94 -2.23 -20.49
N PRO A 227 15.29 -1.93 -21.73
CA PRO A 227 15.02 -2.83 -22.85
C PRO A 227 15.63 -4.20 -22.60
N ASP A 228 14.87 -5.24 -22.92
CA ASP A 228 15.43 -6.61 -22.91
C ASP A 228 16.25 -6.81 -24.16
N ASN A 229 17.57 -6.92 -23.99
CA ASN A 229 18.54 -7.12 -25.06
C ASN A 229 18.85 -8.62 -25.29
N ASN A 230 17.94 -9.53 -24.93
CA ASN A 230 18.13 -10.96 -25.21
C ASN A 230 18.32 -11.14 -26.74
N PRO A 231 19.41 -11.81 -27.20
CA PRO A 231 19.63 -12.05 -28.61
C PRO A 231 18.54 -12.91 -29.27
N ASP A 232 17.88 -13.74 -28.48
CA ASP A 232 16.73 -14.54 -28.90
C ASP A 232 15.46 -13.68 -28.80
N GLU A 233 14.91 -13.24 -29.93
CA GLU A 233 13.74 -12.35 -29.97
C GLU A 233 12.47 -13.00 -29.38
N GLU A 234 12.36 -14.33 -29.45
CA GLU A 234 11.19 -15.07 -28.91
C GLU A 234 11.23 -15.06 -27.36
N LYS A 235 12.40 -14.91 -26.77
CA LYS A 235 12.60 -14.88 -25.32
C LYS A 235 12.66 -13.46 -24.74
N ARG A 236 12.51 -12.41 -25.56
CA ARG A 236 12.47 -11.04 -25.08
C ARG A 236 11.21 -10.78 -24.29
N SER A 237 11.36 -10.09 -23.16
CA SER A 237 10.25 -9.63 -22.36
C SER A 237 9.29 -8.78 -23.19
N GLU A 238 7.99 -8.98 -22.98
CA GLU A 238 6.93 -8.18 -23.61
C GLU A 238 6.74 -6.82 -22.94
N ILE A 239 7.39 -6.60 -21.80
CA ILE A 239 7.28 -5.35 -21.04
C ILE A 239 8.25 -4.33 -21.66
N ASP A 240 7.67 -3.32 -22.33
CA ASP A 240 8.40 -2.22 -22.94
C ASP A 240 7.82 -0.87 -22.46
N SER A 241 8.64 -0.12 -21.71
CA SER A 241 8.25 1.18 -21.18
C SER A 241 8.03 2.23 -22.27
N ALA A 242 8.60 2.07 -23.47
CA ALA A 242 8.32 2.95 -24.61
C ALA A 242 6.82 2.96 -25.00
N THR A 243 6.09 1.88 -24.69
CA THR A 243 4.65 1.78 -24.95
C THR A 243 3.78 2.31 -23.79
N PHE A 244 4.35 2.60 -22.61
CA PHE A 244 3.55 2.99 -21.42
C PHE A 244 2.70 4.23 -21.67
N ILE A 245 3.25 5.25 -22.33
CA ILE A 245 2.51 6.50 -22.60
C ILE A 245 1.36 6.27 -23.57
N SER A 246 1.57 5.50 -24.65
CA SER A 246 0.52 5.19 -25.61
C SER A 246 -0.60 4.33 -25.00
N LYS A 247 -0.24 3.31 -24.20
CA LYS A 247 -1.19 2.50 -23.45
C LYS A 247 -1.97 3.35 -22.43
N THR A 248 -1.29 4.26 -21.73
CA THR A 248 -1.94 5.19 -20.80
C THR A 248 -2.97 6.07 -21.50
N LYS A 249 -2.64 6.67 -22.64
CA LYS A 249 -3.58 7.50 -23.43
C LYS A 249 -4.79 6.71 -23.89
N ALA A 250 -4.58 5.49 -24.35
CA ALA A 250 -5.68 4.60 -24.78
C ALA A 250 -6.60 4.23 -23.60
N ALA A 251 -6.00 3.89 -22.45
CA ALA A 251 -6.76 3.56 -21.24
C ALA A 251 -7.50 4.76 -20.66
N LEU A 252 -6.90 5.97 -20.64
CA LEU A 252 -7.60 7.20 -20.22
C LEU A 252 -8.81 7.49 -21.10
N SER A 253 -8.68 7.34 -22.44
CA SER A 253 -9.81 7.51 -23.36
C SER A 253 -10.91 6.45 -23.14
N TYR A 254 -10.54 5.25 -22.74
CA TYR A 254 -11.51 4.21 -22.36
C TYR A 254 -12.22 4.57 -21.06
N TYR A 255 -11.47 5.04 -20.03
CA TYR A 255 -12.04 5.41 -18.73
C TYR A 255 -12.99 6.59 -18.87
N GLU A 256 -12.62 7.63 -19.59
CA GLU A 256 -13.48 8.80 -19.87
C GLU A 256 -14.86 8.41 -20.42
N ARG A 257 -14.89 7.41 -21.31
CA ARG A 257 -16.14 6.98 -21.98
C ARG A 257 -16.95 5.95 -21.21
N ASN A 258 -16.30 5.16 -20.34
CA ASN A 258 -16.91 3.95 -19.79
C ASN A 258 -16.96 3.91 -18.27
N MET A 259 -16.36 4.87 -17.57
CA MET A 259 -16.27 4.87 -16.12
C MET A 259 -16.86 6.14 -15.53
N ASN A 260 -17.87 5.99 -14.70
CA ASN A 260 -18.56 7.06 -14.00
C ASN A 260 -19.31 6.52 -12.77
N GLU A 261 -18.84 5.39 -12.25
CA GLU A 261 -19.51 4.66 -11.16
C GLU A 261 -18.76 4.78 -9.83
N GLU A 262 -17.56 5.40 -9.83
CA GLU A 262 -16.77 5.80 -8.68
C GLU A 262 -17.19 7.18 -8.16
N ASN A 263 -17.07 7.40 -6.84
CA ASN A 263 -17.34 8.72 -6.24
C ASN A 263 -16.15 9.67 -6.41
N VAL A 264 -14.94 9.13 -6.32
CA VAL A 264 -13.70 9.90 -6.41
C VAL A 264 -12.67 9.13 -7.21
N LEU A 265 -12.03 9.80 -8.17
CA LEU A 265 -10.92 9.24 -8.94
C LEU A 265 -9.70 10.15 -8.82
N TYR A 266 -8.61 9.58 -8.29
CA TYR A 266 -7.33 10.25 -8.15
C TYR A 266 -6.41 9.85 -9.29
N TYR A 267 -5.75 10.83 -9.92
CA TYR A 267 -4.69 10.62 -10.89
C TYR A 267 -3.36 11.04 -10.28
N ILE A 268 -2.42 10.10 -10.21
CA ILE A 268 -1.11 10.33 -9.59
C ILE A 268 -0.04 9.80 -10.53
N GLY A 269 0.96 10.62 -10.85
CA GLY A 269 2.06 10.24 -11.71
C GLY A 269 3.29 11.10 -11.53
N ASP A 270 4.37 10.72 -12.20
CA ASP A 270 5.61 11.47 -12.26
C ASP A 270 6.21 11.34 -13.66
N ASN A 271 6.87 12.38 -14.13
CA ASN A 271 7.60 12.36 -15.40
C ASN A 271 9.11 12.09 -15.22
N ILE A 272 9.58 11.97 -14.00
CA ILE A 272 10.94 11.55 -13.69
C ILE A 272 10.90 10.08 -13.31
N SER A 273 11.54 9.25 -14.14
CA SER A 273 11.49 7.81 -13.97
C SER A 273 12.85 7.22 -13.63
N LYS A 274 12.87 6.32 -12.68
CA LYS A 274 13.98 5.40 -12.45
C LYS A 274 13.85 4.24 -13.41
N GLN A 275 14.93 3.92 -14.11
CA GLN A 275 14.97 2.74 -14.95
C GLN A 275 15.31 1.50 -14.11
N TYR A 276 14.40 0.53 -14.09
CA TYR A 276 14.62 -0.77 -13.46
C TYR A 276 15.10 -1.80 -14.48
N LYS A 277 15.79 -2.83 -13.99
CA LYS A 277 16.11 -3.99 -14.82
C LYS A 277 14.81 -4.65 -15.28
N ASN A 278 14.76 -5.08 -16.54
CA ASN A 278 13.60 -5.80 -17.05
C ASN A 278 13.42 -7.12 -16.29
N SER A 279 12.20 -7.35 -15.81
CA SER A 279 11.77 -8.58 -15.15
C SER A 279 10.31 -8.81 -15.46
N GLU A 280 9.96 -9.99 -15.88
CA GLU A 280 8.57 -10.36 -16.16
C GLU A 280 7.72 -10.49 -14.89
N GLY A 281 8.33 -10.69 -13.73
CA GLY A 281 7.68 -10.88 -12.44
C GLY A 281 8.38 -11.92 -11.55
N GLY A 282 7.63 -12.48 -10.60
CA GLY A 282 8.09 -13.53 -9.70
C GLY A 282 8.95 -13.04 -8.52
N SER A 283 9.61 -13.98 -7.85
CA SER A 283 10.37 -13.75 -6.62
C SER A 283 11.60 -12.86 -6.78
N THR A 284 12.09 -12.69 -7.98
CA THR A 284 13.28 -11.87 -8.30
C THR A 284 12.94 -10.41 -8.57
N GLN A 285 11.67 -10.11 -8.86
CA GLN A 285 11.22 -8.74 -9.08
C GLN A 285 11.12 -8.00 -7.75
N LYS A 286 12.05 -7.07 -7.55
CA LYS A 286 12.10 -6.23 -6.36
C LYS A 286 12.25 -4.77 -6.79
N ASN A 287 11.19 -3.98 -6.57
CA ASN A 287 11.20 -2.55 -6.81
C ASN A 287 11.39 -1.80 -5.50
N ASP A 288 12.20 -0.75 -5.53
CA ASP A 288 12.32 0.18 -4.41
C ASP A 288 11.02 0.96 -4.23
N ALA A 289 10.72 1.37 -3.00
CA ALA A 289 9.59 2.21 -2.71
C ALA A 289 9.74 3.58 -3.42
N HIS A 290 8.63 4.11 -3.90
CA HIS A 290 8.60 5.38 -4.61
C HIS A 290 7.65 6.37 -3.92
N PHE A 291 7.96 7.67 -4.00
CA PHE A 291 7.11 8.73 -3.46
C PHE A 291 5.68 8.72 -4.03
N ILE A 292 5.51 8.31 -5.29
CA ILE A 292 4.19 8.16 -5.92
C ILE A 292 3.32 7.12 -5.20
N GLU A 293 3.90 6.07 -4.66
CA GLU A 293 3.19 5.05 -3.90
C GLU A 293 2.74 5.59 -2.54
N LEU A 294 3.56 6.44 -1.91
CA LEU A 294 3.17 7.19 -0.71
C LEU A 294 2.02 8.16 -1.02
N ALA A 295 2.10 8.92 -2.12
CA ALA A 295 1.04 9.83 -2.54
C ALA A 295 -0.27 9.08 -2.83
N ALA A 296 -0.21 7.90 -3.45
CA ALA A 296 -1.37 7.05 -3.66
C ALA A 296 -1.97 6.51 -2.34
N ALA A 297 -1.12 6.21 -1.35
CA ALA A 297 -1.60 5.84 -0.01
C ALA A 297 -2.27 7.04 0.70
N LEU A 298 -1.78 8.26 0.49
CA LEU A 298 -2.41 9.48 1.01
C LEU A 298 -3.76 9.78 0.35
N ALA A 299 -3.97 9.40 -0.91
CA ALA A 299 -5.28 9.46 -1.55
C ALA A 299 -6.32 8.59 -0.81
N ILE A 300 -5.91 7.45 -0.26
CA ILE A 300 -6.79 6.61 0.58
C ILE A 300 -7.16 7.34 1.87
N VAL A 301 -6.18 7.98 2.52
CA VAL A 301 -6.42 8.77 3.74
C VAL A 301 -7.38 9.94 3.45
N ASP A 302 -7.14 10.68 2.38
CA ASP A 302 -8.02 11.79 1.94
C ASP A 302 -9.45 11.31 1.67
N PHE A 303 -9.61 10.19 0.96
CA PHE A 303 -10.92 9.60 0.67
C PHE A 303 -11.72 9.25 1.93
N THR A 304 -11.05 8.74 2.97
CA THR A 304 -11.75 8.42 4.23
C THR A 304 -12.21 9.65 4.99
N ASN A 305 -11.55 10.78 4.80
CA ASN A 305 -11.88 12.05 5.43
C ASN A 305 -12.93 12.87 4.65
N MET A 306 -13.30 12.45 3.44
CA MET A 306 -14.33 13.12 2.65
C MET A 306 -15.70 12.90 3.29
N PRO A 307 -16.45 13.98 3.63
CA PRO A 307 -17.81 13.85 4.15
C PRO A 307 -18.80 13.50 3.03
N ASP A 308 -19.96 12.97 3.42
CA ASP A 308 -21.20 12.90 2.60
C ASP A 308 -21.06 12.31 1.19
N LEU A 309 -20.14 11.36 0.98
CA LEU A 309 -20.09 10.63 -0.27
C LEU A 309 -21.33 9.75 -0.40
N LYS A 310 -22.20 10.07 -1.37
CA LYS A 310 -23.45 9.38 -1.62
C LYS A 310 -23.37 8.58 -2.91
N CYS A 311 -23.97 7.40 -2.87
CA CYS A 311 -24.22 6.59 -4.03
C CYS A 311 -25.64 6.03 -3.95
N LYS A 312 -26.41 6.16 -5.01
CA LYS A 312 -27.79 5.67 -5.08
C LYS A 312 -27.99 4.82 -6.33
N ASN A 313 -28.50 3.61 -6.13
CA ASN A 313 -28.69 2.67 -7.21
C ASN A 313 -27.42 2.39 -8.05
N GLY A 314 -26.25 2.35 -7.39
CA GLY A 314 -24.97 2.11 -8.03
C GLY A 314 -24.38 3.33 -8.74
N LYS A 315 -24.99 4.51 -8.64
CA LYS A 315 -24.48 5.73 -9.26
C LYS A 315 -24.16 6.77 -8.17
N PRO A 316 -22.97 7.38 -8.19
CA PRO A 316 -22.65 8.52 -7.33
C PRO A 316 -23.45 9.76 -7.76
N ASP A 317 -23.75 10.65 -6.82
CA ASP A 317 -24.40 11.93 -7.14
C ASP A 317 -23.50 12.78 -8.05
N ASN A 318 -22.19 12.76 -7.80
CA ASN A 318 -21.17 13.42 -8.62
C ASN A 318 -19.88 12.60 -8.56
N VAL A 319 -19.11 12.59 -9.66
CA VAL A 319 -17.74 12.07 -9.70
C VAL A 319 -16.77 13.22 -9.44
N THR A 320 -15.91 13.07 -8.46
CA THR A 320 -14.85 14.03 -8.14
C THR A 320 -13.53 13.54 -8.68
N TYR A 321 -12.88 14.35 -9.52
CA TYR A 321 -11.53 14.06 -10.01
C TYR A 321 -10.51 14.85 -9.21
N LYS A 322 -9.45 14.18 -8.78
CA LYS A 322 -8.32 14.80 -8.07
C LYS A 322 -7.01 14.40 -8.74
N GLU A 323 -6.09 15.32 -8.77
CA GLU A 323 -4.74 15.06 -9.26
C GLU A 323 -3.71 15.45 -8.20
N PHE A 324 -2.58 14.75 -8.22
CA PHE A 324 -1.42 15.09 -7.44
C PHE A 324 -0.23 15.25 -8.39
N ALA A 325 0.42 16.40 -8.31
CA ALA A 325 1.58 16.72 -9.12
C ALA A 325 2.67 17.40 -8.30
N ILE A 326 3.91 17.20 -8.69
CA ILE A 326 5.09 17.83 -8.10
C ILE A 326 5.77 18.66 -9.19
N LYS A 327 6.40 19.77 -8.79
CA LYS A 327 7.18 20.59 -9.72
C LYS A 327 8.21 19.74 -10.43
N GLN A 328 8.28 19.86 -11.74
CA GLN A 328 9.11 19.02 -12.60
C GLN A 328 10.60 19.06 -12.21
N GLU A 329 11.08 20.21 -11.76
CA GLU A 329 12.48 20.45 -11.41
C GLU A 329 12.88 19.91 -10.04
N ALA A 330 11.91 19.59 -9.17
CA ALA A 330 12.18 19.10 -7.83
C ALA A 330 12.69 17.65 -7.87
N LYS A 331 14.00 17.47 -7.81
CA LYS A 331 14.62 16.14 -7.72
C LYS A 331 14.59 15.56 -6.32
N GLU A 332 14.69 16.41 -5.31
CA GLU A 332 14.59 16.04 -3.89
C GLU A 332 13.35 16.72 -3.30
N ILE A 333 12.61 15.96 -2.52
CA ILE A 333 11.38 16.39 -1.85
C ILE A 333 11.60 16.23 -0.36
N ALA A 334 11.54 17.33 0.37
CA ALA A 334 11.48 17.36 1.82
C ALA A 334 10.07 17.76 2.29
N PHE A 335 9.84 17.84 3.59
CA PHE A 335 8.56 18.32 4.10
C PHE A 335 8.22 19.74 3.67
N SER A 336 9.24 20.60 3.51
CA SER A 336 9.06 21.98 3.04
C SER A 336 8.49 22.11 1.62
N ASP A 337 8.55 21.05 0.82
CA ASP A 337 8.08 21.03 -0.56
C ASP A 337 6.63 20.56 -0.69
N LEU A 338 6.05 20.08 0.41
CA LEU A 338 4.69 19.60 0.47
C LEU A 338 3.72 20.74 0.88
N ASP A 339 2.49 20.63 0.41
CA ASP A 339 1.42 21.56 0.81
C ASP A 339 1.04 21.37 2.29
N GLY A 340 0.38 22.41 2.86
CA GLY A 340 0.01 22.43 4.27
C GLY A 340 -0.97 21.32 4.66
N SER A 341 -1.83 20.88 3.76
CA SER A 341 -2.81 19.81 4.02
C SER A 341 -2.13 18.46 4.13
N THR A 342 -1.21 18.16 3.25
CA THR A 342 -0.38 16.94 3.29
C THR A 342 0.53 16.94 4.53
N LEU A 343 1.18 18.07 4.82
CA LEU A 343 2.03 18.20 6.02
C LEU A 343 1.26 17.93 7.31
N ALA A 344 0.04 18.45 7.44
CA ALA A 344 -0.80 18.24 8.61
C ALA A 344 -1.11 16.76 8.86
N ILE A 345 -1.13 15.95 7.81
CA ILE A 345 -1.40 14.51 7.89
C ILE A 345 -0.15 13.71 8.28
N ILE A 346 1.01 13.99 7.65
CA ILE A 346 2.15 13.06 7.72
C ILE A 346 3.33 13.55 8.55
N LYS A 347 3.56 14.86 8.70
CA LYS A 347 4.78 15.37 9.31
C LYS A 347 4.98 14.86 10.74
N LYS A 348 3.98 15.03 11.60
CA LYS A 348 4.06 14.57 13.00
C LYS A 348 4.17 13.04 13.08
N PRO A 349 3.26 12.25 12.49
CA PRO A 349 3.33 10.79 12.57
C PRO A 349 4.66 10.21 12.07
N LEU A 350 5.09 10.58 10.86
CA LEU A 350 6.34 10.05 10.31
C LEU A 350 7.55 10.46 11.14
N THR A 351 7.59 11.71 11.65
CA THR A 351 8.71 12.17 12.49
C THR A 351 8.77 11.39 13.79
N THR A 352 7.65 11.26 14.49
CA THR A 352 7.60 10.56 15.79
C THR A 352 7.94 9.09 15.65
N PHE A 353 7.43 8.43 14.61
CA PHE A 353 7.74 7.02 14.38
C PHE A 353 9.19 6.80 13.91
N THR A 354 9.74 7.73 13.13
CA THR A 354 11.18 7.68 12.77
C THR A 354 12.06 7.84 14.01
N MET A 355 11.71 8.75 14.94
CA MET A 355 12.41 8.87 16.23
C MET A 355 12.35 7.58 17.04
N PHE A 356 11.19 6.92 17.09
CA PHE A 356 11.02 5.62 17.73
C PHE A 356 11.93 4.56 17.11
N CYS A 357 11.91 4.42 15.80
CA CYS A 357 12.72 3.45 15.07
C CYS A 357 14.23 3.70 15.25
N LYS A 358 14.65 4.96 15.19
CA LYS A 358 16.07 5.32 15.42
C LYS A 358 16.52 5.03 16.85
N TYR A 359 15.70 5.38 17.85
CA TYR A 359 16.04 5.08 19.25
C TYR A 359 16.17 3.55 19.46
N MET A 360 15.23 2.76 18.97
CA MET A 360 15.32 1.30 19.08
C MET A 360 16.55 0.72 18.37
N LYS A 361 16.97 1.31 17.25
CA LYS A 361 18.13 0.83 16.49
C LYS A 361 19.46 1.26 17.12
N GLU A 362 19.56 2.50 17.60
CA GLU A 362 20.83 3.15 17.92
C GLU A 362 21.12 3.23 19.43
N GLN A 363 20.08 3.28 20.27
CA GLN A 363 20.23 3.62 21.68
C GLN A 363 19.68 2.58 22.67
N LEU A 364 18.65 1.83 22.27
CA LEU A 364 17.92 0.96 23.21
C LEU A 364 18.82 0.01 23.99
N ALA A 365 19.79 -0.63 23.33
CA ALA A 365 20.70 -1.57 23.98
C ALA A 365 21.54 -0.94 25.11
N GLU A 366 21.86 0.38 24.99
CA GLU A 366 22.57 1.13 26.01
C GLU A 366 21.65 1.61 27.13
N SER A 367 20.33 1.72 26.86
CA SER A 367 19.36 2.33 27.77
C SER A 367 18.44 1.35 28.52
N ILE A 368 18.58 0.05 28.31
CA ILE A 368 17.78 -0.97 29.02
C ILE A 368 17.97 -0.96 30.55
N HIS A 369 19.00 -0.28 31.04
CA HIS A 369 19.27 -0.13 32.47
C HIS A 369 18.61 1.09 33.11
N GLN A 370 17.96 1.94 32.31
CA GLN A 370 17.26 3.12 32.79
C GLN A 370 16.02 2.76 33.64
N PRO A 371 15.58 3.66 34.54
CA PRO A 371 14.38 3.42 35.36
C PRO A 371 13.15 3.04 34.54
N TRP A 372 12.90 3.70 33.40
CA TRP A 372 11.76 3.41 32.54
C TRP A 372 11.69 1.94 32.09
N ALA A 373 12.84 1.28 31.88
CA ALA A 373 12.88 -0.12 31.50
C ALA A 373 12.75 -1.05 32.70
N LYS A 374 13.45 -0.74 33.80
CA LYS A 374 13.45 -1.60 35.00
C LYS A 374 12.11 -1.61 35.71
N ASP A 375 11.46 -0.47 35.89
CA ASP A 375 10.21 -0.33 36.64
C ASP A 375 9.04 -1.08 35.95
N HIS A 376 9.06 -1.15 34.62
CA HIS A 376 8.08 -1.89 33.82
C HIS A 376 8.53 -3.32 33.46
N LYS A 377 9.71 -3.75 33.96
CA LYS A 377 10.28 -5.08 33.68
C LYS A 377 10.40 -5.37 32.17
N PHE A 378 10.87 -4.36 31.41
CA PHE A 378 11.34 -4.57 30.04
C PHE A 378 12.74 -5.17 30.12
N ASP A 379 12.76 -6.45 30.40
CA ASP A 379 13.94 -7.28 30.68
C ASP A 379 14.33 -8.12 29.44
N ASP A 380 15.33 -8.98 29.60
CA ASP A 380 15.77 -9.88 28.53
C ASP A 380 14.64 -10.78 28.02
N ASN A 381 13.67 -11.18 28.87
CA ASN A 381 12.54 -11.97 28.43
C ASN A 381 11.64 -11.18 27.49
N PHE A 382 11.40 -9.90 27.79
CA PHE A 382 10.63 -9.02 26.90
C PHE A 382 11.35 -8.78 25.58
N PHE A 383 12.64 -8.44 25.60
CA PHE A 383 13.42 -8.19 24.40
C PHE A 383 13.72 -9.46 23.59
N ASN A 384 13.60 -10.64 24.18
CA ASN A 384 13.67 -11.94 23.49
C ASN A 384 12.31 -12.47 23.03
N SER A 385 11.21 -11.80 23.37
CA SER A 385 9.86 -12.22 22.96
C SER A 385 9.67 -12.16 21.43
N THR A 386 8.74 -12.94 20.92
CA THR A 386 8.34 -12.92 19.50
C THR A 386 7.81 -11.54 19.10
N PHE A 387 7.07 -10.88 19.99
CA PHE A 387 6.57 -9.52 19.76
C PHE A 387 7.71 -8.55 19.43
N TYR A 388 8.75 -8.54 20.25
CA TYR A 388 9.86 -7.60 20.06
C TYR A 388 10.79 -8.02 18.92
N LYS A 389 11.27 -9.29 18.92
CA LYS A 389 12.29 -9.77 17.97
C LYS A 389 11.79 -9.95 16.56
N ALA A 390 10.59 -10.54 16.40
CA ALA A 390 10.06 -10.83 15.09
C ALA A 390 9.17 -9.68 14.57
N TYR A 391 8.16 -9.26 15.33
CA TYR A 391 7.18 -8.31 14.76
C TYR A 391 7.68 -6.87 14.82
N LEU A 392 8.06 -6.37 15.99
CA LEU A 392 8.42 -4.96 16.15
C LEU A 392 9.77 -4.64 15.49
N THR A 393 10.75 -5.55 15.55
CA THR A 393 12.04 -5.38 14.89
C THR A 393 11.91 -5.45 13.38
N ASP A 394 11.20 -6.44 12.82
CA ASP A 394 10.96 -6.55 11.38
C ASP A 394 10.23 -5.31 10.85
N MET A 395 9.21 -4.83 11.58
CA MET A 395 8.48 -3.60 11.22
C MET A 395 9.40 -2.37 11.22
N ARG A 396 10.24 -2.20 12.23
CA ARG A 396 11.24 -1.12 12.31
C ARG A 396 12.19 -1.15 11.12
N GLU A 397 12.73 -2.32 10.80
CA GLU A 397 13.67 -2.48 9.69
C GLU A 397 12.99 -2.20 8.35
N ALA A 398 11.79 -2.74 8.14
CA ALA A 398 11.00 -2.49 6.94
C ALA A 398 10.65 -1.00 6.78
N TYR A 399 10.33 -0.30 7.87
CA TYR A 399 10.03 1.13 7.83
C TYR A 399 11.26 1.97 7.47
N LEU A 400 12.39 1.73 8.11
CA LEU A 400 13.63 2.47 7.81
C LEU A 400 14.13 2.16 6.38
N GLN A 401 13.98 0.92 5.92
CA GLN A 401 14.27 0.54 4.53
C GLN A 401 13.34 1.27 3.55
N TRP A 402 12.04 1.32 3.82
CA TRP A 402 11.05 2.03 3.00
C TRP A 402 11.41 3.52 2.82
N LEU A 403 11.80 4.20 3.91
CA LEU A 403 12.29 5.58 3.84
C LEU A 403 13.59 5.69 3.01
N ALA A 404 14.53 4.77 3.20
CA ALA A 404 15.80 4.76 2.47
C ALA A 404 15.60 4.48 0.97
N GLU A 405 14.69 3.57 0.60
CA GLU A 405 14.33 3.29 -0.79
C GLU A 405 13.75 4.54 -1.49
N MET A 406 12.83 5.25 -0.84
CA MET A 406 12.29 6.51 -1.36
C MET A 406 13.35 7.60 -1.47
N ALA A 407 14.26 7.70 -0.49
CA ALA A 407 15.37 8.65 -0.52
C ALA A 407 16.42 8.32 -1.59
N GLY A 408 16.52 7.07 -2.01
CA GLY A 408 17.43 6.60 -3.06
C GLY A 408 16.87 6.68 -4.48
N ASN A 409 15.62 7.09 -4.65
CA ASN A 409 15.00 7.21 -5.96
C ASN A 409 15.47 8.43 -6.74
N VAL A 410 15.20 8.49 -8.06
CA VAL A 410 15.56 9.63 -8.93
C VAL A 410 14.81 10.88 -8.48
N ARG A 411 13.52 10.77 -8.16
CA ARG A 411 12.80 11.77 -7.39
C ARG A 411 12.80 11.31 -5.94
N ALA A 412 13.77 11.79 -5.20
CA ALA A 412 14.03 11.35 -3.85
C ALA A 412 13.07 12.02 -2.85
N PHE A 413 12.34 11.24 -2.06
CA PHE A 413 11.66 11.76 -0.88
C PHE A 413 12.57 11.61 0.33
N ARG A 414 13.13 12.72 0.78
CA ARG A 414 14.13 12.82 1.87
C ARG A 414 13.70 13.78 2.96
N PRO A 415 12.63 13.51 3.69
CA PRO A 415 12.22 14.38 4.80
C PRO A 415 13.13 14.24 6.00
N PHE A 416 13.94 13.17 6.09
CA PHE A 416 14.78 12.85 7.24
C PHE A 416 16.23 12.62 6.88
N VAL A 417 17.13 12.96 7.84
CA VAL A 417 18.54 12.59 7.83
C VAL A 417 18.67 11.24 8.51
N LEU A 418 18.77 10.16 7.73
CA LEU A 418 18.79 8.76 8.23
C LEU A 418 20.19 8.21 8.48
N GLU A 419 21.26 8.95 8.16
CA GLU A 419 22.64 8.49 8.26
C GLU A 419 23.01 8.01 9.67
N GLU A 420 23.63 6.85 9.78
CA GLU A 420 23.94 6.18 11.05
C GLU A 420 24.92 6.93 11.94
N LYS A 421 25.77 7.78 11.37
CA LYS A 421 26.86 8.46 12.09
C LYS A 421 26.43 9.67 12.92
N LYS A 422 25.19 10.14 12.79
CA LYS A 422 24.69 11.29 13.56
C LYS A 422 23.85 10.82 14.74
N LYS A 423 24.44 10.82 15.93
CA LYS A 423 23.73 10.61 17.22
C LYS A 423 22.73 11.71 17.57
N ASP A 424 22.49 12.66 16.68
CA ASP A 424 21.56 13.77 16.92
C ASP A 424 20.18 13.46 16.37
N VAL A 425 19.37 12.76 17.17
CA VAL A 425 17.98 12.43 16.83
C VAL A 425 17.08 13.67 16.70
N PHE A 426 17.51 14.83 17.19
CA PHE A 426 16.73 16.07 17.09
C PHE A 426 17.07 16.90 15.85
N SER A 427 18.16 16.61 15.16
CA SER A 427 18.48 17.16 13.84
C SER A 427 17.96 16.25 12.71
N LEU A 428 16.87 15.52 12.97
CA LEU A 428 16.33 14.51 12.10
C LEU A 428 15.69 15.08 10.82
N ILE A 429 14.97 16.22 10.93
CA ILE A 429 14.19 16.77 9.82
C ILE A 429 15.08 17.61 8.92
N VAL A 430 15.07 17.31 7.63
CA VAL A 430 15.82 18.06 6.63
C VAL A 430 15.33 19.50 6.57
N GLY A 431 16.28 20.45 6.66
CA GLY A 431 15.99 21.88 6.60
C GLY A 431 15.42 22.50 7.89
N GLU A 432 15.15 21.71 8.93
CA GLU A 432 14.59 22.20 10.19
C GLU A 432 15.57 21.97 11.36
N PRO A 433 16.27 22.99 11.83
CA PRO A 433 17.14 22.84 12.99
C PRO A 433 16.31 22.66 14.27
N PRO A 434 16.79 21.85 15.22
CA PRO A 434 16.11 21.67 16.50
C PRO A 434 16.05 22.97 17.30
N ALA A 435 15.03 23.08 18.16
CA ALA A 435 14.96 24.20 19.12
C ALA A 435 16.19 24.20 20.02
N LYS A 436 16.84 25.35 20.13
CA LYS A 436 17.98 25.53 21.08
C LYS A 436 17.50 25.25 22.50
N VAL A 437 18.14 24.31 23.18
CA VAL A 437 17.88 24.00 24.58
C VAL A 437 19.20 24.08 25.31
N LEU A 438 19.20 24.80 26.37
CA LEU A 438 20.30 24.92 27.35
C LEU A 438 20.43 23.60 28.13
N SER A 439 20.78 22.51 27.46
CA SER A 439 21.01 21.20 28.09
C SER A 439 22.43 20.75 27.75
N LEU A 440 23.20 20.42 28.78
CA LEU A 440 24.53 19.81 28.69
C LEU A 440 24.44 18.30 28.37
N LYS A 441 23.24 17.73 28.32
CA LYS A 441 23.02 16.29 28.06
C LYS A 441 23.07 15.96 26.58
N SER A 442 23.56 14.77 26.25
CA SER A 442 23.47 14.24 24.91
C SER A 442 21.99 14.04 24.50
N ASN A 443 21.70 14.00 23.19
CA ASN A 443 20.35 13.87 22.69
C ASN A 443 19.63 12.62 23.20
N TYR A 444 20.29 11.49 23.29
CA TYR A 444 19.69 10.26 23.81
C TYR A 444 19.53 10.26 25.32
N ALA A 445 20.41 10.91 26.08
CA ALA A 445 20.22 11.08 27.52
C ALA A 445 18.97 11.94 27.82
N LEU A 446 18.70 12.95 26.99
CA LEU A 446 17.47 13.73 27.10
C LEU A 446 16.23 12.87 26.71
N PHE A 447 16.36 11.99 25.72
CA PHE A 447 15.30 11.07 25.35
C PHE A 447 14.96 10.12 26.52
N ASP A 448 15.97 9.56 27.19
CA ASP A 448 15.80 8.75 28.40
C ASP A 448 15.15 9.53 29.55
N ASP A 449 15.48 10.81 29.75
CA ASP A 449 14.80 11.66 30.73
C ASP A 449 13.31 11.78 30.46
N TYR A 450 12.90 11.91 29.18
CA TYR A 450 11.48 11.97 28.81
C TYR A 450 10.79 10.61 29.02
N LEU A 451 11.42 9.49 28.66
CA LEU A 451 10.90 8.16 28.96
C LEU A 451 10.70 7.97 30.48
N ASN A 452 11.71 8.32 31.28
CA ASN A 452 11.64 8.28 32.75
C ASN A 452 10.52 9.17 33.30
N SER A 453 10.28 10.35 32.71
CA SER A 453 9.24 11.28 33.16
C SER A 453 7.80 10.82 32.81
N LYS A 454 7.65 10.00 31.77
CA LYS A 454 6.33 9.55 31.28
C LYS A 454 5.90 8.21 31.85
N GLN A 455 6.83 7.41 32.38
CA GLN A 455 6.52 6.08 32.92
C GLN A 455 5.44 6.09 34.02
N GLY A 456 5.44 7.09 34.91
CA GLY A 456 4.45 7.22 35.98
C GLY A 456 3.02 7.55 35.53
N LYS A 457 2.81 7.83 34.25
CA LYS A 457 1.49 8.09 33.64
C LYS A 457 0.86 6.88 33.00
N LEU A 458 1.62 5.78 32.88
CA LEU A 458 1.12 4.54 32.30
C LEU A 458 0.20 3.83 33.31
N LYS A 459 -0.86 3.19 32.79
CA LYS A 459 -1.67 2.28 33.59
C LYS A 459 -0.88 1.01 33.86
N THR A 460 -0.68 0.64 35.11
CA THR A 460 0.19 -0.46 35.52
C THR A 460 -0.40 -1.86 35.26
N ASP A 461 -1.65 -1.94 34.85
CA ASP A 461 -2.40 -3.17 34.57
C ASP A 461 -2.42 -3.58 33.09
N GLY A 462 -1.76 -2.84 32.22
CA GLY A 462 -1.65 -3.13 30.80
C GLY A 462 -0.68 -4.27 30.46
N LYS A 463 -0.83 -4.85 29.27
CA LYS A 463 0.15 -5.79 28.71
C LYS A 463 1.50 -5.08 28.52
N LYS A 464 2.63 -5.77 28.71
CA LYS A 464 3.97 -5.18 28.55
C LYS A 464 4.17 -4.61 27.14
N GLU A 465 3.66 -5.26 26.14
CA GLU A 465 3.73 -4.84 24.74
C GLU A 465 3.06 -3.48 24.54
N GLN A 466 1.86 -3.30 25.07
CA GLN A 466 1.14 -2.03 25.06
C GLN A 466 1.89 -0.97 25.84
N LEU A 467 2.31 -1.27 27.05
CA LEU A 467 3.02 -0.33 27.92
C LEU A 467 4.31 0.19 27.25
N PHE A 468 5.04 -0.69 26.55
CA PHE A 468 6.23 -0.32 25.81
C PHE A 468 5.91 0.68 24.69
N VAL A 469 4.98 0.35 23.80
CA VAL A 469 4.62 1.21 22.66
C VAL A 469 4.04 2.54 23.15
N GLU A 470 3.17 2.52 24.16
CA GLU A 470 2.53 3.72 24.72
C GLU A 470 3.53 4.64 25.43
N LEU A 471 4.48 4.08 26.18
CA LEU A 471 5.56 4.85 26.83
C LEU A 471 6.36 5.62 25.79
N PHE A 472 6.81 4.92 24.74
CA PHE A 472 7.60 5.55 23.69
C PHE A 472 6.79 6.60 22.94
N TYR A 473 5.53 6.31 22.56
CA TYR A 473 4.68 7.27 21.90
C TYR A 473 4.53 8.58 22.72
N ASN A 474 4.18 8.46 24.02
CA ASN A 474 3.96 9.59 24.90
C ASN A 474 5.25 10.42 25.12
N ALA A 475 6.39 9.77 25.25
CA ALA A 475 7.68 10.44 25.44
C ALA A 475 8.10 11.17 24.15
N ILE A 476 7.97 10.52 23.00
CA ILE A 476 8.36 11.08 21.71
C ILE A 476 7.44 12.22 21.28
N GLU A 477 6.14 12.11 21.53
CA GLU A 477 5.20 13.20 21.25
C GLU A 477 5.60 14.47 22.02
N ALA A 478 5.93 14.34 23.31
CA ALA A 478 6.41 15.46 24.13
C ALA A 478 7.77 16.00 23.66
N LEU A 479 8.68 15.12 23.24
CA LEU A 479 9.97 15.49 22.66
C LEU A 479 9.82 16.23 21.33
N ALA A 480 8.97 15.74 20.43
CA ALA A 480 8.71 16.36 19.13
C ALA A 480 8.14 17.77 19.31
N GLN A 481 7.22 17.95 20.25
CA GLN A 481 6.70 19.27 20.59
C GLN A 481 7.80 20.19 21.15
N ALA A 482 8.61 19.70 22.10
CA ALA A 482 9.61 20.53 22.80
C ALA A 482 10.84 20.85 21.93
N LYS A 483 11.28 19.91 21.08
CA LYS A 483 12.53 20.00 20.34
C LYS A 483 12.36 20.32 18.86
N LEU A 484 11.31 19.79 18.24
CA LEU A 484 11.05 19.96 16.81
C LEU A 484 9.90 20.93 16.52
N ARG A 485 9.23 21.46 17.54
CA ARG A 485 8.08 22.39 17.43
C ARG A 485 6.93 21.81 16.59
N ILE A 486 6.79 20.50 16.61
CA ILE A 486 5.71 19.77 15.93
C ILE A 486 4.54 19.67 16.91
N GLN A 487 3.39 20.22 16.53
CA GLN A 487 2.14 20.18 17.32
C GLN A 487 1.23 19.03 16.90
#